data_32b59edb15d1cf82308ce956c5a65950
#
_entry.id   32b59edb15d1cf82308ce956c5a65950
#
_cell.length_a   1.000
_cell.length_b   1.000
_cell.length_c   1.000
_cell.angle_alpha   90.00
_cell.angle_beta   90.00
_cell.angle_gamma   90.00
#
_symmetry.space_group_name_H-M   'P 1'
#
loop_
_entity.id
_entity.type
_entity.pdbx_description
1 polymer ?
#
loop_
_entity_poly.entity_id
_entity_poly.type
_entity_poly.pdbx_seq_one_letter_code
_entity_poly.pdbx_strand_id
1 'polypeptide(L)'
;MSSPRFTPGQAVGNRLKARGETFEDMRVGKKVLLTWTEKWAEELSGTLGATPAPRTMFIDTFWLRTVDTPEGGITVAFAPIGAPGTIMLMEDLIACGAESFVGVGASGGLDPNHPVGDVLIPNAVKILDEGTSVHYPDQGDPTGDQEMIKTLSVLIEKHGGRTASGDWWTTDGFYREMTDDIALHMENGILGIDIETSAMYRVAQYRGVTVCNILVVSDELWIEWNYGIDFSEFKTGVTAMQQAAVEWAQS
;
A
#
# COMPACT_ATOMS: atom_id res chain seq x y z
N MET A 1 15.57 0.05 -26.08
CA MET A 1 15.07 1.02 -25.09
C MET A 1 16.26 1.54 -24.29
N SER A 2 16.32 2.83 -23.95
CA SER A 2 17.37 3.37 -23.08
C SER A 2 17.16 2.84 -21.67
N SER A 3 18.27 2.53 -20.97
CA SER A 3 18.24 2.12 -19.56
C SER A 3 18.21 3.34 -18.63
N PRO A 4 17.67 3.22 -17.40
CA PRO A 4 17.79 4.26 -16.39
C PRO A 4 19.24 4.66 -16.13
N ARG A 5 19.48 5.93 -15.80
CA ARG A 5 20.83 6.44 -15.51
C ARG A 5 21.46 5.74 -14.30
N PHE A 6 20.67 5.39 -13.32
CA PHE A 6 21.02 4.61 -12.13
C PHE A 6 19.82 3.76 -11.69
N THR A 7 20.11 2.72 -10.92
CA THR A 7 19.08 1.81 -10.38
C THR A 7 18.91 2.05 -8.87
N PRO A 8 17.78 1.61 -8.28
CA PRO A 8 17.61 1.66 -6.83
C PRO A 8 18.76 0.97 -6.09
N GLY A 9 19.18 -0.21 -6.53
CA GLY A 9 20.32 -0.91 -5.92
C GLY A 9 21.64 -0.13 -5.96
N GLN A 10 21.91 0.62 -7.04
CA GLN A 10 23.09 1.51 -7.09
C GLN A 10 22.93 2.70 -6.13
N ALA A 11 21.75 3.29 -6.07
CA ALA A 11 21.49 4.42 -5.18
C ALA A 11 21.60 4.02 -3.70
N VAL A 12 20.99 2.90 -3.31
CA VAL A 12 21.08 2.31 -1.98
C VAL A 12 22.50 1.92 -1.65
N GLY A 13 23.16 1.15 -2.52
CA GLY A 13 24.53 0.67 -2.31
C GLY A 13 25.54 1.80 -2.12
N ASN A 14 25.42 2.89 -2.88
CA ASN A 14 26.29 4.05 -2.70
C ASN A 14 26.12 4.72 -1.32
N ARG A 15 24.89 4.78 -0.81
CA ARG A 15 24.62 5.36 0.52
C ARG A 15 25.10 4.47 1.65
N LEU A 16 24.88 3.16 1.54
CA LEU A 16 25.38 2.18 2.50
C LEU A 16 26.92 2.23 2.55
N LYS A 17 27.57 2.23 1.41
CA LYS A 17 29.02 2.35 1.32
C LYS A 17 29.55 3.62 1.97
N ALA A 18 28.88 4.76 1.81
CA ALA A 18 29.26 6.02 2.44
C ALA A 18 29.19 5.98 3.98
N ARG A 19 28.41 5.04 4.53
CA ARG A 19 28.26 4.81 5.98
C ARG A 19 29.08 3.64 6.50
N GLY A 20 29.76 2.88 5.61
CA GLY A 20 30.43 1.64 5.98
C GLY A 20 29.48 0.47 6.26
N GLU A 21 28.28 0.53 5.72
CA GLU A 21 27.20 -0.45 5.88
C GLU A 21 27.03 -1.30 4.61
N THR A 22 26.33 -2.42 4.72
CA THR A 22 25.95 -3.35 3.65
C THR A 22 24.44 -3.48 3.52
N PHE A 23 23.95 -4.15 2.48
CA PHE A 23 22.52 -4.46 2.35
C PHE A 23 22.00 -5.34 3.49
N GLU A 24 22.84 -6.23 4.04
CA GLU A 24 22.46 -7.10 5.16
C GLU A 24 22.21 -6.30 6.45
N ASP A 25 22.93 -5.20 6.65
CA ASP A 25 22.75 -4.33 7.81
C ASP A 25 21.38 -3.63 7.82
N MET A 26 20.71 -3.54 6.68
CA MET A 26 19.37 -2.94 6.55
C MET A 26 18.27 -3.77 7.19
N ARG A 27 18.44 -5.07 7.33
CA ARG A 27 17.48 -6.01 7.92
C ARG A 27 16.07 -5.92 7.33
N VAL A 28 15.93 -5.61 6.04
CA VAL A 28 14.64 -5.57 5.38
C VAL A 28 14.10 -6.98 5.27
N GLY A 29 12.90 -7.21 5.79
CA GLY A 29 12.20 -8.49 5.67
C GLY A 29 11.64 -8.69 4.26
N LYS A 30 11.43 -9.96 3.89
CA LYS A 30 10.82 -10.33 2.61
C LYS A 30 9.38 -9.86 2.47
N LYS A 31 8.63 -9.84 3.57
CA LYS A 31 7.27 -9.31 3.64
C LYS A 31 7.25 -7.90 4.22
N VAL A 32 6.52 -7.01 3.58
CA VAL A 32 6.41 -5.61 3.98
C VAL A 32 4.95 -5.24 4.21
N LEU A 33 4.67 -4.73 5.40
CA LEU A 33 3.45 -3.97 5.69
C LEU A 33 3.77 -2.49 5.52
N LEU A 34 3.17 -1.87 4.52
CA LEU A 34 3.39 -0.47 4.19
C LEU A 34 2.13 0.32 4.54
N THR A 35 2.26 1.42 5.27
CA THR A 35 1.14 2.29 5.64
C THR A 35 1.51 3.76 5.58
N TRP A 36 0.53 4.61 5.33
CA TRP A 36 0.68 6.07 5.23
C TRP A 36 0.26 6.81 6.50
N THR A 37 -0.12 6.06 7.53
CA THR A 37 -0.53 6.60 8.83
C THR A 37 0.47 6.17 9.90
N GLU A 38 1.17 7.12 10.50
CA GLU A 38 2.20 6.84 11.52
C GLU A 38 1.64 6.03 12.70
N LYS A 39 0.45 6.40 13.18
CA LYS A 39 -0.23 5.66 14.23
C LYS A 39 -0.43 4.18 13.87
N TRP A 40 -0.86 3.88 12.63
CA TRP A 40 -1.06 2.48 12.19
C TRP A 40 0.27 1.74 12.06
N ALA A 41 1.31 2.43 11.61
CA ALA A 41 2.66 1.85 11.56
C ALA A 41 3.16 1.49 12.99
N GLU A 42 2.88 2.32 13.98
CA GLU A 42 3.19 2.03 15.38
C GLU A 42 2.38 0.85 15.93
N GLU A 43 1.07 0.81 15.66
CA GLU A 43 0.17 -0.28 16.08
C GLU A 43 0.57 -1.63 15.47
N LEU A 44 0.82 -1.67 14.15
CA LEU A 44 1.29 -2.87 13.45
C LEU A 44 2.65 -3.34 14.00
N SER A 45 3.58 -2.40 14.19
CA SER A 45 4.90 -2.71 14.74
C SER A 45 4.83 -3.24 16.17
N GLY A 46 3.98 -2.63 17.00
CA GLY A 46 3.77 -3.09 18.38
C GLY A 46 3.20 -4.50 18.45
N THR A 47 2.21 -4.81 17.60
CA THR A 47 1.59 -6.14 17.52
C THR A 47 2.58 -7.21 17.05
N LEU A 48 3.47 -6.89 16.11
CA LEU A 48 4.49 -7.80 15.61
C LEU A 48 5.72 -7.90 16.50
N GLY A 49 5.88 -7.03 17.50
CA GLY A 49 7.11 -6.92 18.28
C GLY A 49 8.30 -6.41 17.45
N ALA A 50 8.03 -5.68 16.37
CA ALA A 50 9.05 -5.18 15.46
C ALA A 50 9.87 -4.05 16.12
N THR A 51 11.18 -4.09 15.89
CA THR A 51 12.15 -3.12 16.46
C THR A 51 12.64 -2.16 15.39
N PRO A 52 13.09 -0.95 15.76
CA PRO A 52 13.63 0.00 14.80
C PRO A 52 14.72 -0.61 13.92
N ALA A 53 14.55 -0.52 12.62
CA ALA A 53 15.60 -0.85 11.66
C ALA A 53 16.69 0.21 11.66
N PRO A 54 17.92 -0.12 11.23
CA PRO A 54 18.93 0.88 10.94
C PRO A 54 18.37 1.91 9.96
N ARG A 55 18.78 3.17 10.10
CA ARG A 55 18.21 4.31 9.38
C ARG A 55 18.09 4.07 7.88
N THR A 56 16.90 4.30 7.38
CA THR A 56 16.57 4.26 5.98
C THR A 56 17.07 5.45 5.15
N MET A 57 16.96 5.30 3.97
CA MET A 57 17.79 5.60 2.82
C MET A 57 17.68 7.00 2.24
N PHE A 58 16.54 7.66 2.15
CA PHE A 58 16.46 8.96 1.49
C PHE A 58 15.95 10.10 2.38
N ILE A 59 15.10 9.81 3.33
CA ILE A 59 14.38 10.86 4.04
C ILE A 59 14.34 10.49 5.53
N ASP A 60 14.90 11.32 6.39
CA ASP A 60 14.92 11.12 7.84
C ASP A 60 13.52 11.09 8.51
N THR A 61 12.46 11.40 7.74
CA THR A 61 11.07 11.39 8.20
C THR A 61 10.38 10.03 8.11
N PHE A 62 10.94 9.08 7.37
CA PHE A 62 10.38 7.73 7.27
C PHE A 62 11.13 6.78 8.18
N TRP A 63 10.37 5.88 8.81
CA TRP A 63 10.98 4.88 9.64
C TRP A 63 10.53 3.48 9.24
N LEU A 64 11.40 2.53 9.45
CA LEU A 64 11.16 1.11 9.32
C LEU A 64 11.32 0.45 10.68
N ARG A 65 10.49 -0.55 10.91
CA ARG A 65 10.68 -1.51 12.00
C ARG A 65 10.67 -2.91 11.43
N THR A 66 11.52 -3.76 11.96
CA THR A 66 11.71 -5.13 11.45
C THR A 66 11.60 -6.14 12.56
N VAL A 67 11.15 -7.33 12.20
CA VAL A 67 11.20 -8.51 13.04
C VAL A 67 11.73 -9.67 12.21
N ASP A 68 12.71 -10.39 12.77
CA ASP A 68 13.25 -11.60 12.12
C ASP A 68 12.25 -12.74 12.27
N THR A 69 11.99 -13.44 11.18
CA THR A 69 11.19 -14.67 11.15
C THR A 69 11.92 -15.76 10.36
N PRO A 70 11.61 -17.05 10.59
CA PRO A 70 12.22 -18.13 9.81
C PRO A 70 11.99 -18.01 8.30
N GLU A 71 10.88 -17.35 7.90
CA GLU A 71 10.46 -17.16 6.49
C GLU A 71 11.16 -15.99 5.80
N GLY A 72 12.04 -15.25 6.49
CA GLY A 72 12.86 -14.17 5.90
C GLY A 72 12.56 -12.77 6.42
N GLY A 73 11.82 -12.68 7.54
CA GLY A 73 11.55 -11.42 8.23
C GLY A 73 10.37 -10.62 7.70
N ILE A 74 9.88 -9.72 8.56
CA ILE A 74 8.79 -8.78 8.26
C ILE A 74 9.29 -7.36 8.48
N THR A 75 8.94 -6.45 7.58
CA THR A 75 9.19 -5.02 7.73
C THR A 75 7.85 -4.29 7.83
N VAL A 76 7.71 -3.41 8.82
CA VAL A 76 6.66 -2.40 8.85
C VAL A 76 7.28 -1.08 8.39
N ALA A 77 6.70 -0.48 7.36
CA ALA A 77 7.18 0.74 6.75
C ALA A 77 6.13 1.85 6.85
N PHE A 78 6.51 2.98 7.45
CA PHE A 78 5.74 4.22 7.36
C PHE A 78 6.16 4.96 6.08
N ALA A 79 5.24 5.06 5.13
CA ALA A 79 5.48 5.63 3.81
C ALA A 79 5.04 7.10 3.70
N PRO A 80 5.66 7.87 2.81
CA PRO A 80 5.13 9.17 2.42
C PRO A 80 3.78 9.02 1.72
N ILE A 81 2.89 9.98 1.95
CA ILE A 81 1.64 10.08 1.21
C ILE A 81 1.95 10.43 -0.26
N GLY A 82 1.23 9.77 -1.17
CA GLY A 82 1.31 9.98 -2.62
C GLY A 82 2.27 9.04 -3.34
N ALA A 83 1.93 8.75 -4.59
CA ALA A 83 2.62 7.78 -5.42
C ALA A 83 4.15 7.97 -5.52
N PRO A 84 4.70 9.18 -5.81
CA PRO A 84 6.15 9.32 -5.96
C PRO A 84 6.95 8.92 -4.72
N GLY A 85 6.51 9.35 -3.53
CA GLY A 85 7.21 9.05 -2.28
C GLY A 85 7.09 7.59 -1.89
N THR A 86 5.90 7.01 -2.02
CA THR A 86 5.65 5.58 -1.79
C THR A 86 6.53 4.72 -2.69
N ILE A 87 6.62 5.05 -3.98
CA ILE A 87 7.43 4.27 -4.93
C ILE A 87 8.92 4.40 -4.67
N MET A 88 9.41 5.56 -4.27
CA MET A 88 10.83 5.68 -3.86
C MET A 88 11.15 4.73 -2.69
N LEU A 89 10.28 4.66 -1.69
CA LEU A 89 10.45 3.74 -0.57
C LEU A 89 10.32 2.28 -1.01
N MET A 90 9.30 1.93 -1.80
CA MET A 90 9.09 0.58 -2.30
C MET A 90 10.27 0.07 -3.12
N GLU A 91 10.80 0.88 -4.04
CA GLU A 91 11.98 0.56 -4.85
C GLU A 91 13.25 0.34 -4.00
N ASP A 92 13.44 1.14 -2.96
CA ASP A 92 14.54 0.99 -2.02
C ASP A 92 14.41 -0.32 -1.21
N LEU A 93 13.20 -0.66 -0.75
CA LEU A 93 12.92 -1.92 -0.03
C LEU A 93 13.11 -3.15 -0.92
N ILE A 94 12.67 -3.08 -2.18
CA ILE A 94 12.92 -4.15 -3.18
C ILE A 94 14.42 -4.33 -3.40
N ALA A 95 15.19 -3.25 -3.52
CA ALA A 95 16.64 -3.32 -3.66
C ALA A 95 17.32 -3.95 -2.43
N CYS A 96 16.70 -3.89 -1.26
CA CYS A 96 17.15 -4.52 -0.02
C CYS A 96 16.61 -5.95 0.18
N GLY A 97 15.83 -6.50 -0.76
CA GLY A 97 15.38 -7.88 -0.73
C GLY A 97 13.91 -8.11 -0.35
N ALA A 98 13.09 -7.07 -0.29
CA ALA A 98 11.63 -7.23 -0.13
C ALA A 98 11.02 -7.90 -1.36
N GLU A 99 10.13 -8.88 -1.13
CA GLU A 99 9.52 -9.70 -2.18
C GLU A 99 7.99 -9.55 -2.26
N SER A 100 7.34 -9.19 -1.13
CA SER A 100 5.88 -9.13 -1.03
C SER A 100 5.44 -7.92 -0.19
N PHE A 101 4.41 -7.19 -0.66
CA PHE A 101 3.94 -5.97 -0.02
C PHE A 101 2.44 -6.02 0.24
N VAL A 102 2.01 -5.64 1.44
CA VAL A 102 0.62 -5.27 1.73
C VAL A 102 0.58 -3.80 2.12
N GLY A 103 -0.12 -3.00 1.33
CA GLY A 103 -0.47 -1.63 1.69
C GLY A 103 -1.68 -1.63 2.62
N VAL A 104 -1.56 -0.95 3.76
CA VAL A 104 -2.59 -0.84 4.79
C VAL A 104 -2.98 0.61 4.92
N GLY A 105 -4.12 0.99 4.33
CA GLY A 105 -4.50 2.39 4.17
C GLY A 105 -6.00 2.67 4.28
N ALA A 106 -6.37 3.88 3.91
CA ALA A 106 -7.75 4.32 3.78
C ALA A 106 -8.06 4.74 2.33
N SER A 107 -9.33 4.77 1.97
CA SER A 107 -9.80 5.17 0.65
C SER A 107 -11.12 5.91 0.71
N GLY A 108 -11.41 6.71 -0.33
CA GLY A 108 -12.76 7.14 -0.63
C GLY A 108 -13.58 5.97 -1.23
N GLY A 109 -14.81 5.80 -0.79
CA GLY A 109 -15.73 4.80 -1.31
C GLY A 109 -16.60 5.36 -2.45
N LEU A 110 -16.75 4.59 -3.55
CA LEU A 110 -17.63 4.93 -4.66
C LEU A 110 -18.86 4.00 -4.81
N ASP A 111 -18.93 2.90 -4.06
CA ASP A 111 -20.05 1.96 -4.12
C ASP A 111 -20.90 2.04 -2.84
N PRO A 112 -22.19 2.43 -2.94
CA PRO A 112 -23.11 2.49 -1.80
C PRO A 112 -23.30 1.17 -1.03
N ASN A 113 -22.95 0.03 -1.62
CA ASN A 113 -23.01 -1.25 -0.94
C ASN A 113 -21.86 -1.45 0.06
N HIS A 114 -20.84 -0.62 -0.02
CA HIS A 114 -19.62 -0.68 0.79
C HIS A 114 -19.37 0.64 1.53
N PRO A 115 -20.14 0.91 2.60
CA PRO A 115 -20.06 2.15 3.37
C PRO A 115 -18.78 2.25 4.20
N VAL A 116 -18.62 3.40 4.86
CA VAL A 116 -17.54 3.65 5.83
C VAL A 116 -17.33 2.45 6.75
N GLY A 117 -16.08 2.01 6.84
CA GLY A 117 -15.66 0.88 7.66
C GLY A 117 -15.53 -0.45 6.91
N ASP A 118 -16.10 -0.58 5.71
CA ASP A 118 -15.78 -1.73 4.86
C ASP A 118 -14.31 -1.65 4.39
N VAL A 119 -13.66 -2.79 4.23
CA VAL A 119 -12.27 -2.86 3.75
C VAL A 119 -12.27 -3.28 2.29
N LEU A 120 -11.87 -2.37 1.42
CA LEU A 120 -11.84 -2.60 -0.02
C LEU A 120 -10.45 -3.07 -0.47
N ILE A 121 -10.44 -3.96 -1.47
CA ILE A 121 -9.22 -4.50 -2.05
C ILE A 121 -9.19 -4.17 -3.55
N PRO A 122 -8.35 -3.23 -3.99
CA PRO A 122 -8.17 -2.94 -5.40
C PRO A 122 -7.73 -4.19 -6.18
N ASN A 123 -8.52 -4.63 -7.15
CA ASN A 123 -8.19 -5.75 -8.02
C ASN A 123 -7.37 -5.30 -9.22
N ALA A 124 -7.93 -4.35 -9.99
CA ALA A 124 -7.26 -3.74 -11.13
C ALA A 124 -7.52 -2.23 -11.15
N VAL A 125 -6.48 -1.44 -11.37
CA VAL A 125 -6.67 0.01 -11.50
C VAL A 125 -7.03 0.34 -12.94
N LYS A 126 -8.25 0.85 -13.15
CA LYS A 126 -8.78 1.22 -14.45
C LYS A 126 -8.58 2.69 -14.78
N ILE A 127 -8.56 3.53 -13.76
CA ILE A 127 -8.38 4.96 -13.91
C ILE A 127 -7.05 5.33 -13.25
N LEU A 128 -6.06 5.65 -14.10
CA LEU A 128 -4.72 6.04 -13.69
C LEU A 128 -4.60 7.56 -13.89
N ASP A 129 -5.02 8.32 -12.89
CA ASP A 129 -4.97 9.78 -12.89
C ASP A 129 -3.84 10.25 -11.95
N GLU A 130 -2.65 9.62 -12.10
CA GLU A 130 -1.44 9.95 -11.36
C GLU A 130 -0.20 9.90 -12.28
N GLY A 131 0.84 10.64 -11.91
CA GLY A 131 1.99 10.87 -12.76
C GLY A 131 3.15 9.89 -12.62
N THR A 132 3.11 8.96 -11.68
CA THR A 132 4.28 8.09 -11.37
C THR A 132 4.31 6.84 -12.23
N SER A 133 3.19 6.17 -12.43
CA SER A 133 3.11 4.91 -13.16
C SER A 133 3.52 5.03 -14.64
N VAL A 134 3.34 6.21 -15.24
CA VAL A 134 3.74 6.47 -16.64
C VAL A 134 5.25 6.37 -16.89
N HIS A 135 6.07 6.44 -15.84
CA HIS A 135 7.53 6.27 -15.93
C HIS A 135 7.98 4.81 -15.98
N TYR A 136 7.06 3.87 -15.75
CA TYR A 136 7.33 2.44 -15.82
C TYR A 136 6.75 1.84 -17.12
N PRO A 137 7.32 0.72 -17.62
CA PRO A 137 6.79 0.08 -18.83
C PRO A 137 5.31 -0.27 -18.68
N ASP A 138 4.54 0.03 -19.73
CA ASP A 138 3.14 -0.39 -19.79
C ASP A 138 3.04 -1.91 -19.94
N GLN A 139 2.31 -2.56 -19.05
CA GLN A 139 2.08 -4.00 -19.01
C GLN A 139 0.57 -4.30 -18.89
N GLY A 140 -0.28 -3.42 -19.38
CA GLY A 140 -1.73 -3.48 -19.22
C GLY A 140 -2.18 -2.80 -17.90
N ASP A 141 -3.38 -3.08 -17.45
CA ASP A 141 -3.87 -2.51 -16.20
C ASP A 141 -2.98 -2.92 -15.01
N PRO A 142 -2.62 -2.01 -14.11
CA PRO A 142 -1.97 -2.38 -12.86
C PRO A 142 -2.91 -3.24 -12.01
N THR A 143 -2.47 -4.43 -11.61
CA THR A 143 -3.30 -5.40 -10.88
C THR A 143 -2.63 -5.83 -9.59
N GLY A 144 -3.45 -6.06 -8.55
CA GLY A 144 -3.02 -6.73 -7.34
C GLY A 144 -2.76 -8.22 -7.55
N ASP A 145 -1.94 -8.80 -6.69
CA ASP A 145 -1.71 -10.25 -6.70
C ASP A 145 -2.99 -11.01 -6.30
N GLN A 146 -3.46 -11.90 -7.18
CA GLN A 146 -4.75 -12.55 -7.05
C GLN A 146 -4.83 -13.52 -5.86
N GLU A 147 -3.74 -14.19 -5.52
CA GLU A 147 -3.70 -15.08 -4.36
C GLU A 147 -3.65 -14.28 -3.05
N MET A 148 -2.95 -13.15 -3.04
CA MET A 148 -2.97 -12.24 -1.90
C MET A 148 -4.36 -11.64 -1.69
N ILE A 149 -5.06 -11.22 -2.75
CA ILE A 149 -6.43 -10.69 -2.68
C ILE A 149 -7.35 -11.72 -2.01
N LYS A 150 -7.34 -12.97 -2.48
CA LYS A 150 -8.16 -14.05 -1.89
C LYS A 150 -7.81 -14.29 -0.43
N THR A 151 -6.53 -14.39 -0.13
CA THR A 151 -6.04 -14.64 1.24
C THR A 151 -6.46 -13.52 2.18
N LEU A 152 -6.22 -12.26 1.79
CA LEU A 152 -6.54 -11.10 2.61
C LEU A 152 -8.06 -10.92 2.78
N SER A 153 -8.87 -11.21 1.75
CA SER A 153 -10.33 -11.20 1.89
C SER A 153 -10.81 -12.17 2.98
N VAL A 154 -10.32 -13.41 2.96
CA VAL A 154 -10.66 -14.41 3.98
C VAL A 154 -10.20 -13.98 5.38
N LEU A 155 -9.01 -13.39 5.49
CA LEU A 155 -8.49 -12.93 6.77
C LEU A 155 -9.27 -11.73 7.32
N ILE A 156 -9.66 -10.76 6.47
CA ILE A 156 -10.48 -9.63 6.89
C ILE A 156 -11.84 -10.12 7.43
N GLU A 157 -12.51 -11.02 6.71
CA GLU A 157 -13.79 -11.61 7.16
C GLU A 157 -13.62 -12.41 8.46
N LYS A 158 -12.55 -13.18 8.60
CA LYS A 158 -12.20 -13.92 9.83
C LYS A 158 -12.08 -12.99 11.03
N HIS A 159 -11.57 -11.79 10.85
CA HIS A 159 -11.44 -10.78 11.90
C HIS A 159 -12.67 -9.87 12.04
N GLY A 160 -13.79 -10.24 11.40
CA GLY A 160 -15.09 -9.56 11.55
C GLY A 160 -15.25 -8.31 10.68
N GLY A 161 -14.35 -8.05 9.74
CA GLY A 161 -14.51 -7.01 8.73
C GLY A 161 -15.42 -7.44 7.59
N ARG A 162 -16.03 -6.46 6.91
CA ARG A 162 -16.69 -6.65 5.62
C ARG A 162 -15.69 -6.25 4.54
N THR A 163 -15.65 -7.00 3.44
CA THR A 163 -14.69 -6.72 2.36
C THR A 163 -15.30 -6.95 0.99
N ALA A 164 -14.78 -6.24 0.00
CA ALA A 164 -15.03 -6.45 -1.41
C ALA A 164 -13.75 -6.18 -2.21
N SER A 165 -13.66 -6.79 -3.39
CA SER A 165 -12.56 -6.56 -4.32
C SER A 165 -13.14 -6.12 -5.67
N GLY A 166 -12.55 -5.09 -6.28
CA GLY A 166 -13.08 -4.53 -7.52
C GLY A 166 -12.13 -3.60 -8.26
N ASP A 167 -12.63 -3.03 -9.35
CA ASP A 167 -11.91 -2.07 -10.16
C ASP A 167 -11.73 -0.75 -9.41
N TRP A 168 -10.62 -0.05 -9.72
CA TRP A 168 -10.11 1.02 -8.88
C TRP A 168 -9.74 2.27 -9.65
N TRP A 169 -9.78 3.41 -8.96
CA TRP A 169 -9.27 4.70 -9.42
C TRP A 169 -8.14 5.16 -8.51
N THR A 170 -7.01 5.59 -9.08
CA THR A 170 -5.92 6.26 -8.36
C THR A 170 -5.67 7.63 -8.97
N THR A 171 -5.60 8.69 -8.13
CA THR A 171 -5.39 10.07 -8.58
C THR A 171 -4.32 10.79 -7.77
N ASP A 172 -3.58 11.72 -8.38
CA ASP A 172 -2.73 12.70 -7.65
C ASP A 172 -3.53 13.90 -7.14
N GLY A 173 -4.79 14.02 -7.56
CA GLY A 173 -5.64 15.18 -7.37
C GLY A 173 -6.59 15.12 -6.18
N PHE A 174 -6.13 14.74 -4.98
CA PHE A 174 -6.98 14.50 -3.80
C PHE A 174 -8.10 15.53 -3.56
N TYR A 175 -7.84 16.82 -3.75
CA TYR A 175 -8.85 17.88 -3.65
C TYR A 175 -9.51 18.21 -5.00
N ARG A 176 -9.31 17.39 -6.03
CA ARG A 176 -9.83 17.58 -7.39
C ARG A 176 -10.64 16.38 -7.88
N GLU A 177 -11.16 15.59 -6.99
CA GLU A 177 -12.14 14.54 -7.26
C GLU A 177 -13.47 15.20 -7.66
N MET A 178 -13.65 15.39 -8.98
CA MET A 178 -14.78 16.17 -9.48
C MET A 178 -16.08 15.36 -9.46
N THR A 179 -17.18 15.99 -9.13
CA THR A 179 -18.50 15.34 -9.03
C THR A 179 -18.88 14.58 -10.30
N ASP A 180 -18.57 15.14 -11.48
CA ASP A 180 -18.91 14.49 -12.74
C ASP A 180 -18.04 13.25 -12.99
N ASP A 181 -16.76 13.27 -12.57
CA ASP A 181 -15.84 12.12 -12.68
C ASP A 181 -16.27 11.01 -11.68
N ILE A 182 -16.61 11.39 -10.45
CA ILE A 182 -17.15 10.45 -9.45
C ILE A 182 -18.39 9.73 -10.00
N ALA A 183 -19.37 10.49 -10.54
CA ALA A 183 -20.59 9.91 -11.10
C ALA A 183 -20.28 8.94 -12.25
N LEU A 184 -19.40 9.33 -13.17
CA LEU A 184 -18.97 8.51 -14.29
C LEU A 184 -18.26 7.22 -13.83
N HIS A 185 -17.41 7.31 -12.84
CA HIS A 185 -16.65 6.16 -12.33
C HIS A 185 -17.55 5.20 -11.57
N MET A 186 -18.53 5.70 -10.81
CA MET A 186 -19.57 4.88 -10.18
C MET A 186 -20.40 4.11 -11.23
N GLU A 187 -20.83 4.78 -12.31
CA GLU A 187 -21.55 4.12 -13.41
C GLU A 187 -20.74 3.01 -14.08
N ASN A 188 -19.42 3.14 -14.09
CA ASN A 188 -18.49 2.14 -14.61
C ASN A 188 -18.09 1.06 -13.59
N GLY A 189 -18.67 1.08 -12.39
CA GLY A 189 -18.43 0.06 -11.35
C GLY A 189 -17.09 0.17 -10.64
N ILE A 190 -16.47 1.36 -10.63
CA ILE A 190 -15.28 1.63 -9.82
C ILE A 190 -15.66 1.60 -8.34
N LEU A 191 -14.93 0.80 -7.56
CA LEU A 191 -15.27 0.50 -6.18
C LEU A 191 -14.82 1.61 -5.21
N GLY A 192 -13.66 2.21 -5.47
CA GLY A 192 -13.10 3.25 -4.61
C GLY A 192 -11.92 3.98 -5.25
N ILE A 193 -11.38 4.93 -4.49
CA ILE A 193 -10.31 5.83 -4.92
C ILE A 193 -9.23 5.97 -3.85
N ASP A 194 -7.98 6.05 -4.29
CA ASP A 194 -6.79 6.40 -3.49
C ASP A 194 -5.78 7.21 -4.30
N ILE A 195 -4.57 7.36 -3.74
CA ILE A 195 -3.50 8.15 -4.38
C ILE A 195 -2.18 7.37 -4.59
N GLU A 196 -2.15 6.03 -4.41
CA GLU A 196 -0.92 5.23 -4.50
C GLU A 196 -1.05 3.91 -5.27
N THR A 197 -2.21 3.28 -5.29
CA THR A 197 -2.38 1.89 -5.71
C THR A 197 -1.89 1.61 -7.13
N SER A 198 -2.22 2.46 -8.10
CA SER A 198 -1.80 2.25 -9.50
C SER A 198 -0.28 2.17 -9.63
N ALA A 199 0.43 3.09 -8.98
CA ALA A 199 1.88 3.14 -9.02
C ALA A 199 2.51 1.93 -8.33
N MET A 200 1.99 1.54 -7.16
CA MET A 200 2.48 0.35 -6.44
C MET A 200 2.33 -0.93 -7.28
N TYR A 201 1.15 -1.13 -7.86
CA TYR A 201 0.88 -2.30 -8.70
C TYR A 201 1.72 -2.29 -9.97
N ARG A 202 1.89 -1.14 -10.61
CA ARG A 202 2.76 -0.99 -11.79
C ARG A 202 4.21 -1.32 -11.49
N VAL A 203 4.74 -0.83 -10.38
CA VAL A 203 6.12 -1.12 -9.95
C VAL A 203 6.29 -2.58 -9.59
N ALA A 204 5.33 -3.18 -8.89
CA ALA A 204 5.37 -4.59 -8.56
C ALA A 204 5.41 -5.47 -9.83
N GLN A 205 4.56 -5.20 -10.82
CA GLN A 205 4.60 -5.87 -12.13
C GLN A 205 5.98 -5.72 -12.79
N TYR A 206 6.53 -4.52 -12.80
CA TYR A 206 7.84 -4.25 -13.42
C TYR A 206 8.99 -4.95 -12.69
N ARG A 207 8.96 -5.03 -11.37
CA ARG A 207 10.02 -5.61 -10.53
C ARG A 207 9.86 -7.11 -10.28
N GLY A 208 8.70 -7.69 -10.58
CA GLY A 208 8.41 -9.11 -10.32
C GLY A 208 8.25 -9.43 -8.84
N VAL A 209 7.70 -8.50 -8.06
CA VAL A 209 7.31 -8.69 -6.66
C VAL A 209 5.79 -8.74 -6.54
N THR A 210 5.26 -9.26 -5.43
CA THR A 210 3.82 -9.32 -5.19
C THR A 210 3.35 -8.11 -4.38
N VAL A 211 2.16 -7.63 -4.67
CA VAL A 211 1.55 -6.51 -3.93
C VAL A 211 0.03 -6.64 -3.86
N CYS A 212 -0.54 -6.27 -2.74
CA CYS A 212 -1.98 -6.09 -2.56
C CYS A 212 -2.22 -4.95 -1.57
N ASN A 213 -3.08 -4.01 -1.91
CA ASN A 213 -3.54 -2.98 -0.97
C ASN A 213 -4.86 -3.40 -0.34
N ILE A 214 -5.01 -3.18 0.96
CA ILE A 214 -6.24 -3.30 1.72
C ILE A 214 -6.56 -1.92 2.31
N LEU A 215 -7.71 -1.38 1.96
CA LEU A 215 -8.04 0.02 2.21
C LEU A 215 -9.40 0.12 2.88
N VAL A 216 -9.45 0.66 4.09
CA VAL A 216 -10.72 0.90 4.78
C VAL A 216 -11.39 2.15 4.22
N VAL A 217 -12.69 2.07 3.95
CA VAL A 217 -13.47 3.24 3.51
C VAL A 217 -13.52 4.27 4.63
N SER A 218 -12.91 5.43 4.40
CA SER A 218 -12.84 6.56 5.34
C SER A 218 -13.95 7.57 5.14
N ASP A 219 -14.44 7.66 3.90
CA ASP A 219 -15.44 8.62 3.47
C ASP A 219 -16.18 8.12 2.23
N GLU A 220 -17.39 8.59 2.07
CA GLU A 220 -18.32 8.19 1.01
C GLU A 220 -18.51 9.34 0.03
N LEU A 221 -18.33 9.04 -1.27
CA LEU A 221 -18.34 10.04 -2.34
C LEU A 221 -19.58 9.97 -3.25
N TRP A 222 -20.46 8.96 -3.08
CA TRP A 222 -21.63 8.71 -3.95
C TRP A 222 -22.81 9.64 -3.71
N ILE A 223 -22.76 10.42 -2.63
CA ILE A 223 -23.75 11.46 -2.31
C ILE A 223 -23.02 12.77 -1.97
N GLU A 224 -23.56 13.60 -1.08
CA GLU A 224 -22.75 14.63 -0.44
C GLU A 224 -21.63 13.95 0.35
N TRP A 225 -20.42 14.53 0.32
CA TRP A 225 -19.25 13.98 0.99
C TRP A 225 -19.53 13.66 2.47
N ASN A 226 -19.45 12.38 2.80
CA ASN A 226 -19.70 11.86 4.14
C ASN A 226 -18.38 11.39 4.77
N TYR A 227 -17.81 12.22 5.63
CA TYR A 227 -16.57 11.92 6.34
C TYR A 227 -16.83 11.04 7.56
N GLY A 228 -16.21 9.84 7.60
CA GLY A 228 -16.54 8.78 8.56
C GLY A 228 -15.43 8.30 9.49
N ILE A 229 -14.24 8.94 9.50
CA ILE A 229 -13.08 8.48 10.30
C ILE A 229 -13.39 8.38 11.81
N ASP A 230 -14.31 9.18 12.32
CA ASP A 230 -14.72 9.14 13.73
C ASP A 230 -15.77 8.07 14.05
N PHE A 231 -16.36 7.42 13.04
CA PHE A 231 -17.39 6.40 13.22
C PHE A 231 -16.84 5.13 13.86
N SER A 232 -17.71 4.43 14.59
CA SER A 232 -17.38 3.13 15.19
C SER A 232 -17.09 2.07 14.14
N GLU A 233 -17.81 2.13 13.01
CA GLU A 233 -17.66 1.25 11.85
C GLU A 233 -16.27 1.37 11.23
N PHE A 234 -15.76 2.60 11.05
CA PHE A 234 -14.40 2.83 10.59
C PHE A 234 -13.36 2.19 11.52
N LYS A 235 -13.50 2.40 12.84
CA LYS A 235 -12.59 1.81 13.83
C LYS A 235 -12.62 0.28 13.83
N THR A 236 -13.80 -0.29 13.61
CA THR A 236 -13.98 -1.75 13.47
C THR A 236 -13.28 -2.27 12.22
N GLY A 237 -13.48 -1.59 11.08
CA GLY A 237 -12.81 -1.93 9.81
C GLY A 237 -11.29 -1.83 9.92
N VAL A 238 -10.76 -0.75 10.52
CA VAL A 238 -9.31 -0.60 10.77
C VAL A 238 -8.77 -1.76 11.59
N THR A 239 -9.49 -2.16 12.64
CA THR A 239 -9.05 -3.28 13.49
C THR A 239 -8.99 -4.59 12.71
N ALA A 240 -10.03 -4.92 11.95
CA ALA A 240 -10.07 -6.13 11.14
C ALA A 240 -8.97 -6.13 10.06
N MET A 241 -8.78 -5.00 9.38
CA MET A 241 -7.74 -4.81 8.37
C MET A 241 -6.34 -5.02 8.93
N GLN A 242 -6.01 -4.40 10.06
CA GLN A 242 -4.70 -4.52 10.69
C GLN A 242 -4.44 -5.96 11.17
N GLN A 243 -5.44 -6.63 11.76
CA GLN A 243 -5.32 -8.03 12.20
C GLN A 243 -5.09 -8.96 11.01
N ALA A 244 -5.79 -8.75 9.91
CA ALA A 244 -5.60 -9.49 8.67
C ALA A 244 -4.19 -9.30 8.09
N ALA A 245 -3.69 -8.06 8.06
CA ALA A 245 -2.34 -7.74 7.60
C ALA A 245 -1.26 -8.41 8.45
N VAL A 246 -1.41 -8.37 9.77
CA VAL A 246 -0.47 -9.02 10.71
C VAL A 246 -0.48 -10.54 10.52
N GLU A 247 -1.65 -11.16 10.43
CA GLU A 247 -1.75 -12.62 10.24
C GLU A 247 -1.15 -13.04 8.89
N TRP A 248 -1.40 -12.28 7.81
CA TRP A 248 -0.75 -12.53 6.52
C TRP A 248 0.77 -12.41 6.61
N ALA A 249 1.28 -11.41 7.32
CA ALA A 249 2.72 -11.22 7.44
C ALA A 249 3.41 -12.37 8.19
N GLN A 250 2.71 -12.98 9.15
CA GLN A 250 3.21 -14.09 9.97
C GLN A 250 3.01 -15.50 9.36
N SER A 251 2.28 -15.60 8.24
CA SER A 251 1.93 -16.89 7.59
C SER A 251 3.07 -17.51 6.77
#